data_f64c7d9a036d00e563dc7b7bed726f8d
#
_entry.id   f64c7d9a036d00e563dc7b7bed726f8d
#
_cell.length_a   1.000
_cell.length_b   1.000
_cell.length_c   1.000
_cell.angle_alpha   90.00
_cell.angle_beta   90.00
_cell.angle_gamma   90.00
#
_symmetry.space_group_name_H-M   'P 1'
#
loop_
_entity.id
_entity.type
_entity.pdbx_description
1 polymer ?
#
loop_
_entity_poly.entity_id
_entity_poly.type
_entity_poly.pdbx_seq_one_letter_code
_entity_poly.pdbx_strand_id
1 'polypeptide(L)'
;MNYKTQFAKSLSNIFTNELTKNQILDLIETPKQDEFGDAAFPCFSLAKQYKKSPAIIAKELAEKLNDPFFTKVEAVGPYVNVFFNRETVSDKVLKTILAEKEEYGQNHFGCEKTVVIDYSSPNIAKPFSMGHLRSTMIGNSLKHIAEKCGYEVVGINYIGDWGTQFGKLITAYKKWGNEEVVKEDPIRELFKLYVQFHEEAKENKELEEEGRSWFKKLEEGNEEAVELWNWFRHESLKEFSRIYELLGVEFTNFQGEAFYNDKMEDFIGILEEYDLLEESEGALVVNLEEEGMPPCLIRKSDGATIYATRDLTAALYRQKTYEFDKALYVVGPEQSLHFNQFFTVLKKLGYDWVDGMEHVPFGFILKDGKKMSTRKGRIILLEEVLEEAVALAEQNIEEKNPNLKQKEEVAKQVGIGAVIFHDLKNERMHNIEFSLENMLKFEGETGPYVQYTHARACSILRKESVEFETCTFALKDDYSWSVVKLLNKFPQVIEAAFNKNEPSTISKYVLDVAQAFNKYYGNVRILEENEEKESRLALAYTVTVVLKEGLRLLGVEAPEEM
;
A
#
# COMPACT_ATOMS: atom_id res chain seq x y z
N MET A 1 9.90 18.64 12.15
CA MET A 1 11.28 19.08 11.76
C MET A 1 12.24 17.95 12.08
N ASN A 2 12.94 17.40 11.08
CA ASN A 2 13.89 16.30 11.27
C ASN A 2 15.19 16.85 11.92
N TYR A 3 15.69 16.21 12.98
CA TYR A 3 16.94 16.62 13.64
C TYR A 3 18.16 16.50 12.72
N LYS A 4 18.18 15.57 11.74
CA LYS A 4 19.20 15.53 10.68
C LYS A 4 19.16 16.78 9.80
N THR A 5 17.97 17.33 9.54
CA THR A 5 17.79 18.58 8.80
C THR A 5 18.38 19.76 9.57
N GLN A 6 18.29 19.76 10.92
CA GLN A 6 18.94 20.77 11.74
C GLN A 6 20.47 20.64 11.67
N PHE A 7 21.00 19.42 11.74
CA PHE A 7 22.43 19.18 11.57
C PHE A 7 22.94 19.62 10.20
N ALA A 8 22.20 19.26 9.13
CA ALA A 8 22.51 19.72 7.76
C ALA A 8 22.49 21.26 7.66
N LYS A 9 21.52 21.92 8.31
CA LYS A 9 21.44 23.39 8.35
C LYS A 9 22.65 24.00 9.08
N SER A 10 23.05 23.43 10.21
CA SER A 10 24.20 23.92 10.98
C SER A 10 25.50 23.74 10.21
N LEU A 11 25.67 22.63 9.48
CA LEU A 11 26.80 22.44 8.55
C LEU A 11 26.75 23.41 7.37
N SER A 12 25.58 23.61 6.76
CA SER A 12 25.45 24.51 5.61
C SER A 12 25.78 25.97 5.93
N ASN A 13 25.62 26.40 7.18
CA ASN A 13 26.03 27.73 7.64
C ASN A 13 27.56 27.90 7.73
N ILE A 14 28.31 26.79 7.79
CA ILE A 14 29.78 26.78 7.82
C ILE A 14 30.35 26.72 6.41
N PHE A 15 29.66 26.01 5.51
CA PHE A 15 30.04 25.91 4.10
C PHE A 15 29.64 27.16 3.33
N THR A 16 30.55 27.73 2.57
CA THR A 16 30.33 28.98 1.83
C THR A 16 29.83 28.80 0.40
N ASN A 17 29.76 27.59 -0.13
CA ASN A 17 29.14 27.18 -1.41
C ASN A 17 29.58 25.78 -1.86
N GLU A 18 30.15 24.97 -0.97
CA GLU A 18 30.74 23.67 -1.32
C GLU A 18 29.68 22.60 -1.53
N LEU A 19 28.67 22.61 -0.66
CA LEU A 19 27.55 21.66 -0.69
C LEU A 19 26.24 22.39 -0.36
N THR A 20 25.20 22.06 -1.09
CA THR A 20 23.84 22.52 -0.74
C THR A 20 23.33 21.80 0.50
N LYS A 21 22.35 22.37 1.20
CA LYS A 21 21.72 21.74 2.37
C LYS A 21 21.20 20.34 2.06
N ASN A 22 20.64 20.11 0.89
CA ASN A 22 20.11 18.80 0.48
C ASN A 22 21.23 17.79 0.28
N GLN A 23 22.31 18.17 -0.39
CA GLN A 23 23.50 17.33 -0.54
C GLN A 23 24.13 16.95 0.82
N ILE A 24 24.15 17.90 1.77
CA ILE A 24 24.64 17.61 3.12
C ILE A 24 23.69 16.60 3.81
N LEU A 25 22.38 16.80 3.70
CA LEU A 25 21.37 15.93 4.31
C LEU A 25 21.46 14.49 3.79
N ASP A 26 21.69 14.33 2.49
CA ASP A 26 21.85 13.02 1.83
C ASP A 26 23.12 12.28 2.31
N LEU A 27 24.13 13.03 2.70
CA LEU A 27 25.38 12.47 3.24
C LEU A 27 25.32 12.13 4.73
N ILE A 28 24.35 12.67 5.50
CA ILE A 28 24.26 12.42 6.95
C ILE A 28 23.80 10.98 7.22
N GLU A 29 24.67 10.24 7.87
CA GLU A 29 24.44 8.86 8.30
C GLU A 29 23.95 8.79 9.76
N THR A 30 23.34 7.66 10.12
CA THR A 30 23.08 7.30 11.52
C THR A 30 24.14 6.30 11.96
N PRO A 31 24.96 6.58 12.96
CA PRO A 31 25.92 5.62 13.49
C PRO A 31 25.25 4.33 13.93
N LYS A 32 25.94 3.19 13.75
CA LYS A 32 25.43 1.88 14.18
C LYS A 32 25.48 1.67 15.69
N GLN A 33 26.38 2.39 16.38
CA GLN A 33 26.60 2.30 17.83
C GLN A 33 26.29 3.66 18.43
N ASP A 34 25.49 3.68 19.49
CA ASP A 34 25.06 4.92 20.18
C ASP A 34 26.23 5.74 20.75
N GLU A 35 27.37 5.09 21.04
CA GLU A 35 28.62 5.76 21.50
C GLU A 35 29.21 6.73 20.47
N PHE A 36 28.87 6.56 19.18
CA PHE A 36 29.28 7.46 18.11
C PHE A 36 28.26 8.56 17.80
N GLY A 37 27.25 8.75 18.66
CA GLY A 37 26.26 9.82 18.54
C GLY A 37 25.04 9.47 17.74
N ASP A 38 24.19 10.47 17.56
CA ASP A 38 22.87 10.32 16.91
C ASP A 38 22.91 10.54 15.39
N ALA A 39 23.92 11.31 14.91
CA ALA A 39 24.15 11.53 13.48
C ALA A 39 25.63 11.78 13.20
N ALA A 40 26.07 11.41 11.99
CA ALA A 40 27.45 11.55 11.53
C ALA A 40 27.50 12.12 10.12
N PHE A 41 28.40 13.06 9.87
CA PHE A 41 28.67 13.60 8.55
C PHE A 41 30.05 13.14 8.05
N PRO A 42 30.14 12.42 6.91
CA PRO A 42 31.39 11.96 6.34
C PRO A 42 32.09 13.09 5.56
N CYS A 43 33.35 13.35 5.89
CA CYS A 43 34.13 14.42 5.25
C CYS A 43 34.90 13.98 4.01
N PHE A 44 34.69 12.78 3.48
CA PHE A 44 35.43 12.25 2.32
C PHE A 44 35.25 13.09 1.05
N SER A 45 34.02 13.53 0.76
CA SER A 45 33.70 14.34 -0.41
C SER A 45 34.42 15.70 -0.43
N LEU A 46 34.76 16.23 0.74
CA LEU A 46 35.41 17.52 0.91
C LEU A 46 36.95 17.47 0.78
N ALA A 47 37.55 16.27 0.89
CA ALA A 47 39.02 16.11 0.93
C ALA A 47 39.74 16.71 -0.29
N LYS A 48 39.18 16.49 -1.49
CA LYS A 48 39.75 17.01 -2.75
C LYS A 48 39.66 18.53 -2.83
N GLN A 49 38.56 19.09 -2.38
CA GLN A 49 38.29 20.52 -2.43
C GLN A 49 39.13 21.32 -1.42
N TYR A 50 39.19 20.83 -0.18
CA TYR A 50 39.99 21.48 0.87
C TYR A 50 41.48 21.13 0.81
N LYS A 51 41.87 20.16 -0.03
CA LYS A 51 43.24 19.62 -0.13
C LYS A 51 43.80 19.19 1.24
N LYS A 52 42.93 18.63 2.09
CA LYS A 52 43.23 18.16 3.44
C LYS A 52 42.73 16.73 3.62
N SER A 53 43.27 15.99 4.59
CA SER A 53 42.74 14.68 4.94
C SER A 53 41.31 14.82 5.53
N PRO A 54 40.39 13.87 5.28
CA PRO A 54 39.03 13.91 5.84
C PRO A 54 39.01 14.05 7.37
N ALA A 55 39.97 13.44 8.09
CA ALA A 55 40.06 13.54 9.53
C ALA A 55 40.41 14.96 10.02
N ILE A 56 41.26 15.69 9.29
CA ILE A 56 41.59 17.09 9.63
C ILE A 56 40.35 17.97 9.38
N ILE A 57 39.66 17.75 8.27
CA ILE A 57 38.43 18.48 7.94
C ILE A 57 37.35 18.23 9.01
N ALA A 58 37.17 16.97 9.42
CA ALA A 58 36.21 16.63 10.46
C ALA A 58 36.53 17.35 11.80
N LYS A 59 37.79 17.45 12.17
CA LYS A 59 38.21 18.17 13.38
C LYS A 59 37.90 19.67 13.29
N GLU A 60 38.29 20.31 12.18
CA GLU A 60 38.02 21.74 11.94
C GLU A 60 36.53 22.06 11.91
N LEU A 61 35.71 21.19 11.36
CA LEU A 61 34.25 21.33 11.34
C LEU A 61 33.64 21.13 12.73
N ALA A 62 34.10 20.13 13.48
CA ALA A 62 33.61 19.89 14.83
C ALA A 62 33.89 21.07 15.76
N GLU A 63 35.06 21.74 15.63
CA GLU A 63 35.41 22.92 16.39
C GLU A 63 34.55 24.16 16.06
N LYS A 64 34.02 24.25 14.83
CA LYS A 64 33.19 25.35 14.36
C LYS A 64 31.69 25.16 14.61
N LEU A 65 31.23 23.91 14.78
CA LEU A 65 29.83 23.58 15.02
C LEU A 65 29.46 23.92 16.48
N ASN A 66 28.71 25.02 16.61
CA ASN A 66 28.15 25.45 17.89
C ASN A 66 26.64 25.71 17.69
N ASP A 67 25.80 24.77 18.08
CA ASP A 67 24.35 24.85 17.97
C ASP A 67 23.72 24.30 19.26
N PRO A 68 22.75 25.00 19.88
CA PRO A 68 22.08 24.55 21.12
C PRO A 68 21.38 23.21 21.00
N PHE A 69 21.12 22.74 19.78
CA PHE A 69 20.57 21.42 19.51
C PHE A 69 21.54 20.27 19.80
N PHE A 70 22.85 20.55 19.97
CA PHE A 70 23.86 19.54 20.24
C PHE A 70 24.38 19.66 21.67
N THR A 71 24.43 18.55 22.39
CA THR A 71 25.12 18.47 23.66
C THR A 71 26.62 18.23 23.49
N LYS A 72 26.97 17.55 22.38
CA LYS A 72 28.35 17.22 22.06
C LYS A 72 28.55 17.15 20.56
N VAL A 73 29.68 17.67 20.09
CA VAL A 73 30.15 17.52 18.71
C VAL A 73 31.58 17.02 18.77
N GLU A 74 31.87 15.95 18.06
CA GLU A 74 33.22 15.39 18.05
C GLU A 74 33.62 14.87 16.67
N ALA A 75 34.92 14.90 16.38
CA ALA A 75 35.47 14.27 15.21
C ALA A 75 35.91 12.84 15.53
N VAL A 76 35.37 11.85 14.85
CA VAL A 76 35.76 10.43 14.97
C VAL A 76 36.31 9.98 13.61
N GLY A 77 37.62 9.98 13.50
CA GLY A 77 38.28 9.74 12.21
C GLY A 77 37.84 10.74 11.16
N PRO A 78 37.29 10.30 10.00
CA PRO A 78 36.82 11.17 8.92
C PRO A 78 35.38 11.70 9.10
N TYR A 79 34.76 11.48 10.26
CA TYR A 79 33.38 11.84 10.53
C TYR A 79 33.24 12.96 11.54
N VAL A 80 32.30 13.85 11.34
CA VAL A 80 31.79 14.76 12.37
C VAL A 80 30.56 14.14 12.98
N ASN A 81 30.63 13.76 14.24
CA ASN A 81 29.56 13.12 14.99
C ASN A 81 28.88 14.12 15.92
N VAL A 82 27.56 14.07 16.00
CA VAL A 82 26.77 14.94 16.89
C VAL A 82 25.90 14.11 17.82
N PHE A 83 25.77 14.59 19.05
CA PHE A 83 24.85 14.10 20.06
C PHE A 83 23.80 15.18 20.27
N PHE A 84 22.53 14.86 20.01
CA PHE A 84 21.46 15.83 20.14
C PHE A 84 21.15 16.11 21.63
N ASN A 85 20.75 17.33 21.92
CA ASN A 85 20.16 17.68 23.19
C ASN A 85 18.79 17.01 23.32
N ARG A 86 18.74 15.95 24.11
CA ARG A 86 17.57 15.09 24.29
C ARG A 86 16.35 15.86 24.77
N GLU A 87 16.49 16.76 25.72
CA GLU A 87 15.40 17.58 26.25
C GLU A 87 14.84 18.50 25.16
N THR A 88 15.72 19.24 24.48
CA THR A 88 15.30 20.17 23.41
C THR A 88 14.63 19.45 22.25
N VAL A 89 15.15 18.30 21.84
CA VAL A 89 14.57 17.51 20.74
C VAL A 89 13.25 16.86 21.17
N SER A 90 13.20 16.28 22.37
CA SER A 90 11.96 15.68 22.91
C SER A 90 10.86 16.71 23.02
N ASP A 91 11.12 17.88 23.61
CA ASP A 91 10.13 18.95 23.73
C ASP A 91 9.55 19.33 22.35
N LYS A 92 10.42 19.50 21.37
CA LYS A 92 10.00 19.89 20.03
C LYS A 92 9.20 18.79 19.31
N VAL A 93 9.67 17.53 19.37
CA VAL A 93 9.00 16.40 18.71
C VAL A 93 7.63 16.17 19.33
N LEU A 94 7.54 16.11 20.67
CA LEU A 94 6.28 15.87 21.34
C LEU A 94 5.29 17.01 21.09
N LYS A 95 5.71 18.28 21.19
CA LYS A 95 4.84 19.43 20.87
C LYS A 95 4.34 19.44 19.44
N THR A 96 5.19 19.05 18.48
CA THR A 96 4.79 18.96 17.08
C THR A 96 3.68 17.90 16.93
N ILE A 97 3.86 16.69 17.49
CA ILE A 97 2.87 15.63 17.38
C ILE A 97 1.56 15.99 18.13
N LEU A 98 1.67 16.61 19.30
CA LEU A 98 0.51 17.07 20.07
C LEU A 98 -0.31 18.13 19.33
N ALA A 99 0.36 19.02 18.58
CA ALA A 99 -0.29 20.07 17.81
C ALA A 99 -0.90 19.53 16.50
N GLU A 100 -0.18 18.69 15.77
CA GLU A 100 -0.59 18.17 14.45
C GLU A 100 -1.53 16.96 14.57
N LYS A 101 -1.44 16.19 15.67
CA LYS A 101 -2.28 15.00 15.92
C LYS A 101 -2.30 14.05 14.71
N GLU A 102 -3.48 13.81 14.16
CA GLU A 102 -3.69 12.92 13.02
C GLU A 102 -3.02 13.44 11.73
N GLU A 103 -2.74 14.74 11.65
CA GLU A 103 -2.01 15.33 10.51
C GLU A 103 -0.50 15.11 10.61
N TYR A 104 0.02 14.70 11.78
CA TYR A 104 1.45 14.45 11.94
C TYR A 104 1.95 13.43 10.91
N GLY A 105 3.05 13.77 10.27
CA GLY A 105 3.63 12.99 9.18
C GLY A 105 3.15 13.39 7.79
N GLN A 106 2.16 14.29 7.66
CA GLN A 106 1.71 14.78 6.38
C GLN A 106 2.84 15.45 5.61
N ASN A 107 2.97 15.09 4.34
CA ASN A 107 3.84 15.72 3.36
C ASN A 107 3.00 16.52 2.36
N HIS A 108 3.62 17.49 1.69
CA HIS A 108 2.90 18.38 0.77
C HIS A 108 3.49 18.37 -0.65
N PHE A 109 4.40 17.45 -0.95
CA PHE A 109 5.03 17.40 -2.29
C PHE A 109 4.07 16.88 -3.39
N GLY A 110 2.95 16.29 -2.99
CA GLY A 110 1.85 15.88 -3.86
C GLY A 110 0.73 16.91 -4.01
N CYS A 111 0.82 18.10 -3.37
CA CYS A 111 -0.23 19.12 -3.50
C CYS A 111 -0.42 19.53 -4.96
N GLU A 112 -1.68 19.69 -5.37
CA GLU A 112 -2.09 20.00 -6.75
C GLU A 112 -1.72 18.92 -7.78
N LYS A 113 -1.43 17.68 -7.34
CA LYS A 113 -1.11 16.53 -8.18
C LYS A 113 -2.08 15.40 -7.95
N THR A 114 -2.35 14.65 -9.01
CA THR A 114 -3.26 13.50 -8.99
C THR A 114 -2.50 12.19 -9.16
N VAL A 115 -2.85 11.19 -8.35
CA VAL A 115 -2.43 9.80 -8.53
C VAL A 115 -3.65 8.94 -8.84
N VAL A 116 -3.62 8.23 -9.96
CA VAL A 116 -4.59 7.18 -10.27
C VAL A 116 -4.02 5.85 -9.81
N ILE A 117 -4.78 5.06 -9.07
CA ILE A 117 -4.38 3.72 -8.63
C ILE A 117 -5.41 2.70 -9.09
N ASP A 118 -4.97 1.79 -9.95
CA ASP A 118 -5.75 0.64 -10.43
C ASP A 118 -5.41 -0.57 -9.57
N TYR A 119 -6.38 -1.09 -8.81
CA TYR A 119 -6.12 -2.16 -7.85
C TYR A 119 -7.36 -3.00 -7.58
N SER A 120 -7.18 -4.17 -6.98
CA SER A 120 -8.16 -5.22 -6.72
C SER A 120 -8.62 -5.93 -8.00
N SER A 121 -9.42 -5.30 -8.84
CA SER A 121 -9.78 -5.71 -10.21
C SER A 121 -10.23 -7.17 -10.35
N PRO A 122 -11.21 -7.66 -9.55
CA PRO A 122 -11.70 -9.02 -9.64
C PRO A 122 -12.57 -9.22 -10.89
N ASN A 123 -12.61 -10.47 -11.37
CA ASN A 123 -13.57 -10.83 -12.43
C ASN A 123 -14.95 -11.05 -11.82
N ILE A 124 -15.99 -10.48 -12.43
CA ILE A 124 -17.37 -10.75 -12.02
C ILE A 124 -17.73 -12.24 -12.21
N ALA A 125 -18.74 -12.70 -11.49
CA ALA A 125 -19.17 -14.11 -11.46
C ALA A 125 -18.09 -15.11 -11.03
N LYS A 126 -17.04 -14.62 -10.35
CA LYS A 126 -16.03 -15.47 -9.69
C LYS A 126 -15.90 -15.05 -8.24
N PRO A 127 -15.64 -16.02 -7.34
CA PRO A 127 -15.51 -15.72 -5.94
C PRO A 127 -14.28 -14.84 -5.65
N PHE A 128 -14.44 -13.95 -4.70
CA PHE A 128 -13.34 -13.13 -4.19
C PHE A 128 -12.43 -14.01 -3.32
N SER A 129 -11.29 -14.37 -3.87
CA SER A 129 -10.35 -15.31 -3.25
C SER A 129 -9.20 -14.60 -2.56
N MET A 130 -8.44 -15.34 -1.74
CA MET A 130 -7.19 -14.87 -1.15
C MET A 130 -6.19 -14.29 -2.16
N GLY A 131 -6.27 -14.71 -3.44
CA GLY A 131 -5.44 -14.15 -4.50
C GLY A 131 -5.70 -12.66 -4.79
N HIS A 132 -6.90 -12.16 -4.50
CA HIS A 132 -7.26 -10.75 -4.70
C HIS A 132 -6.86 -9.87 -3.51
N LEU A 133 -6.65 -10.45 -2.32
CA LEU A 133 -6.31 -9.71 -1.11
C LEU A 133 -5.09 -8.81 -1.31
N ARG A 134 -4.02 -9.35 -1.90
CA ARG A 134 -2.76 -8.62 -2.07
C ARG A 134 -2.91 -7.36 -2.92
N SER A 135 -3.49 -7.48 -4.11
CA SER A 135 -3.76 -6.32 -4.95
C SER A 135 -4.61 -5.29 -4.22
N THR A 136 -5.67 -5.76 -3.55
CA THR A 136 -6.61 -4.91 -2.81
C THR A 136 -5.92 -4.15 -1.69
N MET A 137 -5.19 -4.82 -0.82
CA MET A 137 -4.61 -4.19 0.36
C MET A 137 -3.34 -3.38 0.06
N ILE A 138 -2.50 -3.83 -0.87
CA ILE A 138 -1.37 -3.03 -1.35
C ILE A 138 -1.88 -1.73 -1.99
N GLY A 139 -2.88 -1.82 -2.88
CA GLY A 139 -3.46 -0.65 -3.54
C GLY A 139 -4.13 0.31 -2.56
N ASN A 140 -4.91 -0.19 -1.61
CA ASN A 140 -5.54 0.62 -0.56
C ASN A 140 -4.51 1.32 0.34
N SER A 141 -3.45 0.62 0.73
CA SER A 141 -2.37 1.22 1.51
C SER A 141 -1.63 2.30 0.73
N LEU A 142 -1.32 2.07 -0.56
CA LEU A 142 -0.71 3.08 -1.43
C LEU A 142 -1.62 4.30 -1.61
N LYS A 143 -2.94 4.12 -1.68
CA LYS A 143 -3.93 5.21 -1.67
C LYS A 143 -3.76 6.07 -0.41
N HIS A 144 -3.83 5.48 0.78
CA HIS A 144 -3.69 6.21 2.04
C HIS A 144 -2.32 6.91 2.18
N ILE A 145 -1.24 6.26 1.74
CA ILE A 145 0.11 6.83 1.75
C ILE A 145 0.19 8.03 0.78
N ALA A 146 -0.39 7.92 -0.43
CA ALA A 146 -0.41 9.01 -1.39
C ALA A 146 -1.23 10.21 -0.89
N GLU A 147 -2.41 9.98 -0.29
CA GLU A 147 -3.23 10.99 0.38
C GLU A 147 -2.43 11.71 1.48
N LYS A 148 -1.68 10.95 2.30
CA LYS A 148 -0.82 11.50 3.34
C LYS A 148 0.37 12.29 2.79
N CYS A 149 0.76 12.05 1.54
CA CYS A 149 1.75 12.84 0.81
C CYS A 149 1.16 14.07 0.10
N GLY A 150 -0.14 14.32 0.23
CA GLY A 150 -0.84 15.49 -0.29
C GLY A 150 -1.40 15.33 -1.71
N TYR A 151 -1.37 14.14 -2.29
CA TYR A 151 -1.98 13.89 -3.60
C TYR A 151 -3.50 13.79 -3.51
N GLU A 152 -4.17 14.23 -4.57
CA GLU A 152 -5.53 13.78 -4.88
C GLU A 152 -5.46 12.36 -5.44
N VAL A 153 -6.21 11.42 -4.85
CA VAL A 153 -6.11 10.00 -5.24
C VAL A 153 -7.42 9.52 -5.87
N VAL A 154 -7.30 8.96 -7.07
CA VAL A 154 -8.39 8.31 -7.80
C VAL A 154 -8.17 6.80 -7.75
N GLY A 155 -8.90 6.11 -6.88
CA GLY A 155 -8.89 4.65 -6.78
C GLY A 155 -9.85 4.03 -7.80
N ILE A 156 -9.33 3.23 -8.71
CA ILE A 156 -10.13 2.55 -9.75
C ILE A 156 -10.17 1.05 -9.50
N ASN A 157 -11.37 0.49 -9.46
CA ASN A 157 -11.59 -0.94 -9.53
C ASN A 157 -11.89 -1.33 -10.99
N TYR A 158 -10.85 -1.76 -11.70
CA TYR A 158 -10.95 -2.18 -13.10
C TYR A 158 -11.44 -3.63 -13.20
N ILE A 159 -12.72 -3.84 -12.89
CA ILE A 159 -13.33 -5.17 -12.84
C ILE A 159 -13.34 -5.86 -14.21
N GLY A 160 -13.05 -7.18 -14.20
CA GLY A 160 -13.16 -8.01 -15.39
C GLY A 160 -14.61 -8.37 -15.67
N ASP A 161 -15.34 -7.45 -16.29
CA ASP A 161 -16.78 -7.57 -16.59
C ASP A 161 -17.08 -7.76 -18.07
N TRP A 162 -16.07 -8.08 -18.90
CA TRP A 162 -16.25 -8.33 -20.31
C TRP A 162 -15.39 -9.50 -20.81
N GLY A 163 -15.87 -10.18 -21.86
CA GLY A 163 -15.13 -11.28 -22.49
C GLY A 163 -16.00 -12.52 -22.77
N THR A 164 -15.44 -13.47 -23.51
CA THR A 164 -16.10 -14.72 -23.93
C THR A 164 -16.61 -15.57 -22.76
N GLN A 165 -16.07 -15.40 -21.55
CA GLN A 165 -16.56 -16.06 -20.34
C GLN A 165 -18.02 -15.74 -20.04
N PHE A 166 -18.51 -14.56 -20.42
CA PHE A 166 -19.91 -14.18 -20.19
C PHE A 166 -20.87 -14.90 -21.12
N GLY A 167 -20.48 -15.14 -22.36
CA GLY A 167 -21.27 -15.99 -23.25
C GLY A 167 -21.39 -17.43 -22.72
N LYS A 168 -20.30 -17.98 -22.18
CA LYS A 168 -20.30 -19.30 -21.51
C LYS A 168 -21.18 -19.31 -20.27
N LEU A 169 -21.11 -18.27 -19.44
CA LEU A 169 -21.94 -18.15 -18.24
C LEU A 169 -23.42 -18.00 -18.58
N ILE A 170 -23.77 -17.19 -19.58
CA ILE A 170 -25.16 -17.06 -20.08
C ILE A 170 -25.67 -18.41 -20.56
N THR A 171 -24.87 -19.15 -21.35
CA THR A 171 -25.23 -20.50 -21.81
C THR A 171 -25.47 -21.44 -20.63
N ALA A 172 -24.56 -21.45 -19.64
CA ALA A 172 -24.69 -22.27 -18.45
C ALA A 172 -25.95 -21.95 -17.65
N TYR A 173 -26.21 -20.66 -17.43
CA TYR A 173 -27.40 -20.21 -16.71
C TYR A 173 -28.68 -20.61 -17.43
N LYS A 174 -28.78 -20.43 -18.76
CA LYS A 174 -29.94 -20.82 -19.53
C LYS A 174 -30.21 -22.33 -19.54
N LYS A 175 -29.19 -23.15 -19.42
CA LYS A 175 -29.32 -24.63 -19.40
C LYS A 175 -29.59 -25.18 -18.00
N TRP A 176 -28.95 -24.66 -17.00
CA TRP A 176 -28.89 -25.27 -15.65
C TRP A 176 -29.20 -24.29 -14.52
N GLY A 177 -29.29 -22.98 -14.81
CA GLY A 177 -29.50 -21.95 -13.80
C GLY A 177 -30.92 -21.93 -13.24
N ASN A 178 -31.03 -21.48 -12.00
CA ASN A 178 -32.29 -21.17 -11.34
C ASN A 178 -32.18 -19.79 -10.70
N GLU A 179 -33.10 -18.90 -11.06
CA GLU A 179 -33.05 -17.50 -10.64
C GLU A 179 -33.12 -17.33 -9.11
N GLU A 180 -33.99 -18.12 -8.43
CA GLU A 180 -34.14 -18.03 -6.98
C GLU A 180 -32.86 -18.49 -6.27
N VAL A 181 -32.24 -19.58 -6.72
CA VAL A 181 -31.01 -20.13 -6.16
C VAL A 181 -29.83 -19.17 -6.39
N VAL A 182 -29.74 -18.56 -7.58
CA VAL A 182 -28.70 -17.57 -7.87
C VAL A 182 -28.88 -16.29 -7.03
N LYS A 183 -30.13 -15.88 -6.74
CA LYS A 183 -30.38 -14.71 -5.86
C LYS A 183 -30.01 -14.97 -4.40
N GLU A 184 -30.11 -16.22 -3.92
CA GLU A 184 -29.71 -16.58 -2.55
C GLU A 184 -28.19 -16.55 -2.34
N ASP A 185 -27.41 -17.06 -3.29
CA ASP A 185 -25.94 -17.08 -3.22
C ASP A 185 -25.34 -16.85 -4.62
N PRO A 186 -25.36 -15.58 -5.09
CA PRO A 186 -25.06 -15.26 -6.48
C PRO A 186 -23.69 -15.73 -6.95
N ILE A 187 -22.65 -15.43 -6.19
CA ILE A 187 -21.27 -15.71 -6.60
C ILE A 187 -20.98 -17.22 -6.64
N ARG A 188 -21.41 -17.96 -5.61
CA ARG A 188 -21.18 -19.41 -5.57
C ARG A 188 -21.95 -20.12 -6.67
N GLU A 189 -23.20 -19.75 -6.89
CA GLU A 189 -24.03 -20.39 -7.91
C GLU A 189 -23.58 -20.04 -9.33
N LEU A 190 -23.27 -18.79 -9.63
CA LEU A 190 -22.72 -18.40 -10.94
C LEU A 190 -21.37 -19.09 -11.18
N PHE A 191 -20.53 -19.21 -10.15
CA PHE A 191 -19.27 -19.93 -10.27
C PHE A 191 -19.46 -21.44 -10.49
N LYS A 192 -20.39 -22.08 -9.80
CA LYS A 192 -20.75 -23.49 -10.04
C LYS A 192 -21.20 -23.72 -11.49
N LEU A 193 -22.07 -22.84 -12.00
CA LEU A 193 -22.53 -22.88 -13.39
C LEU A 193 -21.34 -22.73 -14.36
N TYR A 194 -20.42 -21.81 -14.07
CA TYR A 194 -19.23 -21.61 -14.89
C TYR A 194 -18.31 -22.85 -14.90
N VAL A 195 -18.09 -23.47 -13.74
CA VAL A 195 -17.30 -24.71 -13.62
C VAL A 195 -18.00 -25.87 -14.35
N GLN A 196 -19.31 -26.03 -14.15
CA GLN A 196 -20.11 -27.04 -14.83
C GLN A 196 -20.02 -26.89 -16.34
N PHE A 197 -20.12 -25.67 -16.88
CA PHE A 197 -19.94 -25.42 -18.30
C PHE A 197 -18.61 -25.97 -18.81
N HIS A 198 -17.51 -25.69 -18.10
CA HIS A 198 -16.19 -26.14 -18.53
C HIS A 198 -15.99 -27.64 -18.43
N GLU A 199 -16.64 -28.33 -17.50
CA GLU A 199 -16.59 -29.80 -17.42
C GLU A 199 -17.40 -30.45 -18.56
N GLU A 200 -18.62 -29.98 -18.78
CA GLU A 200 -19.49 -30.49 -19.84
C GLU A 200 -18.93 -30.19 -21.26
N ALA A 201 -18.30 -29.03 -21.45
CA ALA A 201 -17.70 -28.62 -22.72
C ALA A 201 -16.49 -29.49 -23.14
N LYS A 202 -15.87 -30.24 -22.22
CA LYS A 202 -14.80 -31.20 -22.56
C LYS A 202 -15.31 -32.32 -23.48
N GLU A 203 -16.54 -32.77 -23.25
CA GLU A 203 -17.18 -33.84 -24.01
C GLU A 203 -18.13 -33.32 -25.09
N ASN A 204 -18.67 -32.12 -24.93
CA ASN A 204 -19.63 -31.51 -25.86
C ASN A 204 -19.12 -30.18 -26.42
N LYS A 205 -18.54 -30.21 -27.63
CA LYS A 205 -18.03 -29.02 -28.33
C LYS A 205 -19.12 -28.03 -28.75
N GLU A 206 -20.39 -28.47 -28.85
CA GLU A 206 -21.49 -27.57 -29.20
C GLU A 206 -21.71 -26.50 -28.14
N LEU A 207 -21.38 -26.79 -26.86
CA LEU A 207 -21.44 -25.81 -25.78
C LEU A 207 -20.50 -24.64 -26.00
N GLU A 208 -19.30 -24.89 -26.51
CA GLU A 208 -18.34 -23.82 -26.83
C GLU A 208 -18.88 -22.91 -27.95
N GLU A 209 -19.53 -23.48 -28.95
CA GLU A 209 -20.18 -22.72 -30.05
C GLU A 209 -21.36 -21.89 -29.52
N GLU A 210 -22.21 -22.45 -28.64
CA GLU A 210 -23.29 -21.71 -27.99
C GLU A 210 -22.73 -20.56 -27.14
N GLY A 211 -21.64 -20.80 -26.36
CA GLY A 211 -20.98 -19.77 -25.58
C GLY A 211 -20.48 -18.61 -26.44
N ARG A 212 -19.85 -18.90 -27.58
CA ARG A 212 -19.44 -17.89 -28.56
C ARG A 212 -20.64 -17.14 -29.15
N SER A 213 -21.70 -17.85 -29.47
CA SER A 213 -22.92 -17.25 -30.01
C SER A 213 -23.56 -16.29 -29.01
N TRP A 214 -23.63 -16.64 -27.72
CA TRP A 214 -24.17 -15.77 -26.70
C TRP A 214 -23.28 -14.55 -26.43
N PHE A 215 -21.96 -14.71 -26.50
CA PHE A 215 -21.06 -13.57 -26.38
C PHE A 215 -21.21 -12.61 -27.57
N LYS A 216 -21.31 -13.14 -28.78
CA LYS A 216 -21.60 -12.33 -29.97
C LYS A 216 -22.92 -11.56 -29.86
N LYS A 217 -23.98 -12.21 -29.36
CA LYS A 217 -25.26 -11.53 -29.09
C LYS A 217 -25.09 -10.41 -28.06
N LEU A 218 -24.27 -10.60 -27.03
CA LEU A 218 -23.97 -9.57 -26.04
C LEU A 218 -23.24 -8.38 -26.68
N GLU A 219 -22.26 -8.64 -27.55
CA GLU A 219 -21.54 -7.59 -28.30
C GLU A 219 -22.46 -6.83 -29.25
N GLU A 220 -23.42 -7.50 -29.86
CA GLU A 220 -24.42 -6.91 -30.75
C GLU A 220 -25.58 -6.20 -30.01
N GLY A 221 -25.55 -6.19 -28.66
CA GLY A 221 -26.56 -5.52 -27.84
C GLY A 221 -27.91 -6.24 -27.77
N ASN A 222 -27.93 -7.57 -27.94
CA ASN A 222 -29.15 -8.34 -27.77
C ASN A 222 -29.76 -8.15 -26.38
N GLU A 223 -31.02 -7.81 -26.29
CA GLU A 223 -31.71 -7.41 -25.06
C GLU A 223 -31.58 -8.47 -23.96
N GLU A 224 -31.86 -9.74 -24.25
CA GLU A 224 -31.75 -10.84 -23.27
C GLU A 224 -30.31 -11.03 -22.79
N ALA A 225 -29.33 -10.97 -23.68
CA ALA A 225 -27.91 -11.13 -23.32
C ALA A 225 -27.43 -9.99 -22.42
N VAL A 226 -27.83 -8.75 -22.73
CA VAL A 226 -27.48 -7.55 -21.95
C VAL A 226 -28.17 -7.57 -20.58
N GLU A 227 -29.44 -7.97 -20.50
CA GLU A 227 -30.16 -8.10 -19.23
C GLU A 227 -29.49 -9.11 -18.29
N LEU A 228 -29.16 -10.31 -18.79
CA LEU A 228 -28.48 -11.35 -18.00
C LEU A 228 -27.10 -10.89 -17.57
N TRP A 229 -26.32 -10.28 -18.47
CA TRP A 229 -25.00 -9.76 -18.14
C TRP A 229 -25.08 -8.65 -17.08
N ASN A 230 -26.00 -7.70 -17.19
CA ASN A 230 -26.22 -6.64 -16.20
C ASN A 230 -26.61 -7.22 -14.85
N TRP A 231 -27.46 -8.24 -14.82
CA TRP A 231 -27.83 -8.89 -13.58
C TRP A 231 -26.65 -9.59 -12.93
N PHE A 232 -25.87 -10.38 -13.66
CA PHE A 232 -24.67 -11.04 -13.12
C PHE A 232 -23.65 -10.02 -12.61
N ARG A 233 -23.48 -8.91 -13.32
CA ARG A 233 -22.61 -7.81 -12.90
C ARG A 233 -23.11 -7.16 -11.61
N HIS A 234 -24.40 -6.87 -11.54
CA HIS A 234 -25.00 -6.25 -10.35
C HIS A 234 -24.83 -7.11 -9.10
N GLU A 235 -25.16 -8.38 -9.17
CA GLU A 235 -25.02 -9.29 -8.04
C GLU A 235 -23.57 -9.49 -7.63
N SER A 236 -22.66 -9.56 -8.60
CA SER A 236 -21.22 -9.66 -8.31
C SER A 236 -20.69 -8.41 -7.61
N LEU A 237 -21.08 -7.21 -8.06
CA LEU A 237 -20.66 -5.96 -7.44
C LEU A 237 -21.21 -5.80 -6.02
N LYS A 238 -22.44 -6.22 -5.77
CA LYS A 238 -23.04 -6.22 -4.44
C LYS A 238 -22.24 -7.08 -3.46
N GLU A 239 -21.82 -8.26 -3.90
CA GLU A 239 -21.01 -9.16 -3.08
C GLU A 239 -19.59 -8.60 -2.86
N PHE A 240 -18.95 -8.08 -3.90
CA PHE A 240 -17.63 -7.45 -3.76
C PHE A 240 -17.68 -6.25 -2.82
N SER A 241 -18.72 -5.42 -2.91
CA SER A 241 -18.89 -4.26 -2.02
C SER A 241 -18.96 -4.67 -0.55
N ARG A 242 -19.62 -5.79 -0.24
CA ARG A 242 -19.67 -6.35 1.12
C ARG A 242 -18.27 -6.74 1.64
N ILE A 243 -17.45 -7.35 0.78
CA ILE A 243 -16.06 -7.71 1.16
C ILE A 243 -15.19 -6.46 1.29
N TYR A 244 -15.35 -5.47 0.43
CA TYR A 244 -14.64 -4.20 0.55
C TYR A 244 -15.02 -3.43 1.81
N GLU A 245 -16.28 -3.46 2.21
CA GLU A 245 -16.75 -2.88 3.47
C GLU A 245 -16.08 -3.57 4.68
N LEU A 246 -15.98 -4.91 4.67
CA LEU A 246 -15.27 -5.65 5.72
C LEU A 246 -13.77 -5.28 5.79
N LEU A 247 -13.14 -5.03 4.64
CA LEU A 247 -11.73 -4.63 4.56
C LEU A 247 -11.48 -3.13 4.76
N GLY A 248 -12.54 -2.31 4.87
CA GLY A 248 -12.42 -0.86 4.93
C GLY A 248 -11.86 -0.23 3.64
N VAL A 249 -12.20 -0.81 2.46
CA VAL A 249 -11.67 -0.38 1.16
C VAL A 249 -12.74 0.33 0.34
N GLU A 250 -12.42 1.52 -0.14
CA GLU A 250 -13.30 2.35 -0.97
C GLU A 250 -12.63 2.72 -2.28
N PHE A 251 -13.43 2.70 -3.37
CA PHE A 251 -13.00 3.09 -4.71
C PHE A 251 -13.72 4.37 -5.15
N THR A 252 -13.03 5.17 -5.96
CA THR A 252 -13.63 6.34 -6.60
C THR A 252 -14.64 5.89 -7.66
N ASN A 253 -14.32 4.82 -8.40
CA ASN A 253 -15.23 4.25 -9.39
C ASN A 253 -14.94 2.76 -9.69
N PHE A 254 -15.91 2.13 -10.38
CA PHE A 254 -15.89 0.74 -10.85
C PHE A 254 -15.96 0.73 -12.39
N GLN A 255 -15.04 1.42 -13.06
CA GLN A 255 -14.93 1.44 -14.51
C GLN A 255 -14.21 0.17 -14.99
N GLY A 256 -14.99 -0.89 -15.19
CA GLY A 256 -14.49 -2.19 -15.67
C GLY A 256 -14.17 -2.22 -17.16
N GLU A 257 -13.83 -3.40 -17.65
CA GLU A 257 -13.47 -3.63 -19.06
C GLU A 257 -14.55 -3.19 -20.03
N ALA A 258 -15.84 -3.45 -19.71
CA ALA A 258 -16.98 -3.11 -20.54
C ALA A 258 -17.13 -1.60 -20.79
N PHE A 259 -16.70 -0.77 -19.84
CA PHE A 259 -16.80 0.69 -19.95
C PHE A 259 -16.01 1.26 -21.13
N TYR A 260 -14.99 0.56 -21.61
CA TYR A 260 -14.11 1.03 -22.68
C TYR A 260 -14.46 0.47 -24.06
N ASN A 261 -15.47 -0.40 -24.19
CA ASN A 261 -15.77 -1.09 -25.44
C ASN A 261 -16.09 -0.13 -26.60
N ASP A 262 -16.85 0.93 -26.36
CA ASP A 262 -17.23 1.94 -27.35
C ASP A 262 -16.13 2.98 -27.66
N LYS A 263 -15.00 2.91 -26.97
CA LYS A 263 -13.90 3.87 -27.06
C LYS A 263 -12.64 3.32 -27.75
N MET A 264 -12.58 2.00 -27.96
CA MET A 264 -11.40 1.34 -28.51
C MET A 264 -11.12 1.70 -29.98
N GLU A 265 -12.18 1.90 -30.78
CA GLU A 265 -12.01 2.28 -32.20
C GLU A 265 -11.36 3.67 -32.33
N ASP A 266 -11.71 4.62 -31.47
CA ASP A 266 -11.08 5.95 -31.45
C ASP A 266 -9.58 5.84 -31.17
N PHE A 267 -9.20 4.94 -30.25
CA PHE A 267 -7.78 4.71 -29.93
C PHE A 267 -7.03 4.04 -31.10
N ILE A 268 -7.64 3.07 -31.78
CA ILE A 268 -7.06 2.44 -32.98
C ILE A 268 -6.85 3.49 -34.07
N GLY A 269 -7.81 4.40 -34.28
CA GLY A 269 -7.67 5.52 -35.20
C GLY A 269 -6.46 6.41 -34.89
N ILE A 270 -6.17 6.65 -33.60
CA ILE A 270 -4.94 7.37 -33.19
C ILE A 270 -3.68 6.60 -33.63
N LEU A 271 -3.64 5.29 -33.41
CA LEU A 271 -2.48 4.48 -33.83
C LEU A 271 -2.27 4.50 -35.36
N GLU A 272 -3.35 4.53 -36.14
CA GLU A 272 -3.33 4.67 -37.61
C GLU A 272 -2.79 6.05 -38.03
N GLU A 273 -3.25 7.14 -37.39
CA GLU A 273 -2.78 8.50 -37.67
C GLU A 273 -1.27 8.68 -37.42
N TYR A 274 -0.73 7.94 -36.45
CA TYR A 274 0.71 7.97 -36.13
C TYR A 274 1.53 6.93 -36.90
N ASP A 275 0.92 6.20 -37.85
CA ASP A 275 1.57 5.16 -38.68
C ASP A 275 2.29 4.08 -37.84
N LEU A 276 1.69 3.69 -36.72
CA LEU A 276 2.24 2.71 -35.78
C LEU A 276 1.70 1.29 -36.01
N LEU A 277 0.65 1.11 -36.84
CA LEU A 277 0.03 -0.19 -37.07
C LEU A 277 0.67 -0.92 -38.24
N GLU A 278 1.04 -2.18 -38.02
CA GLU A 278 1.51 -3.11 -39.02
C GLU A 278 0.59 -4.34 -39.08
N GLU A 279 0.48 -4.95 -40.27
CA GLU A 279 -0.20 -6.23 -40.43
C GLU A 279 0.77 -7.38 -40.21
N SER A 280 0.46 -8.28 -39.28
CA SER A 280 1.24 -9.48 -39.00
C SER A 280 0.29 -10.69 -38.92
N GLU A 281 0.47 -11.66 -39.82
CA GLU A 281 -0.39 -12.87 -39.90
C GLU A 281 -1.90 -12.57 -39.93
N GLY A 282 -2.29 -11.47 -40.58
CA GLY A 282 -3.68 -11.00 -40.65
C GLY A 282 -4.19 -10.26 -39.40
N ALA A 283 -3.36 -10.05 -38.40
CA ALA A 283 -3.67 -9.27 -37.22
C ALA A 283 -3.02 -7.87 -37.28
N LEU A 284 -3.58 -6.88 -36.60
CA LEU A 284 -2.96 -5.56 -36.45
C LEU A 284 -2.09 -5.53 -35.18
N VAL A 285 -0.84 -5.11 -35.34
CA VAL A 285 0.14 -5.04 -34.25
C VAL A 285 0.88 -3.71 -34.26
N VAL A 286 1.44 -3.33 -33.10
CA VAL A 286 2.49 -2.32 -33.00
C VAL A 286 3.83 -3.04 -32.84
N ASN A 287 4.77 -2.75 -33.74
CA ASN A 287 6.12 -3.34 -33.72
C ASN A 287 6.94 -2.77 -32.55
N LEU A 288 7.52 -3.66 -31.73
CA LEU A 288 8.35 -3.33 -30.56
C LEU A 288 9.72 -4.04 -30.61
N GLU A 289 10.18 -4.46 -31.79
CA GLU A 289 11.45 -5.17 -31.93
C GLU A 289 12.66 -4.29 -31.55
N GLU A 290 12.59 -2.99 -31.85
CA GLU A 290 13.66 -2.03 -31.48
C GLU A 290 13.82 -1.91 -29.96
N GLU A 291 12.72 -2.12 -29.20
CA GLU A 291 12.70 -2.12 -27.73
C GLU A 291 12.95 -3.52 -27.14
N GLY A 292 13.27 -4.51 -27.99
CA GLY A 292 13.59 -5.87 -27.60
C GLY A 292 12.39 -6.67 -27.08
N MET A 293 11.18 -6.32 -27.49
CA MET A 293 9.94 -6.98 -27.09
C MET A 293 9.19 -7.58 -28.29
N PRO A 294 8.35 -8.62 -28.07
CA PRO A 294 7.41 -9.08 -29.07
C PRO A 294 6.45 -7.95 -29.47
N PRO A 295 5.89 -7.98 -30.71
CA PRO A 295 4.90 -7.02 -31.15
C PRO A 295 3.70 -6.95 -30.18
N CYS A 296 3.17 -5.75 -29.96
CA CYS A 296 1.94 -5.55 -29.18
C CYS A 296 0.73 -5.79 -30.09
N LEU A 297 -0.04 -6.84 -29.81
CA LEU A 297 -1.24 -7.15 -30.58
C LEU A 297 -2.35 -6.12 -30.25
N ILE A 298 -2.93 -5.52 -31.29
CA ILE A 298 -4.01 -4.51 -31.16
C ILE A 298 -5.35 -5.10 -31.59
N ARG A 299 -5.38 -5.82 -32.72
CA ARG A 299 -6.60 -6.46 -33.23
C ARG A 299 -6.26 -7.82 -33.81
N LYS A 300 -7.03 -8.84 -33.49
CA LYS A 300 -6.89 -10.18 -34.04
C LYS A 300 -7.26 -10.25 -35.52
N SER A 301 -6.86 -11.33 -36.18
CA SER A 301 -7.22 -11.59 -37.59
C SER A 301 -8.73 -11.76 -37.82
N ASP A 302 -9.52 -12.09 -36.80
CA ASP A 302 -10.98 -12.16 -36.86
C ASP A 302 -11.66 -10.79 -36.60
N GLY A 303 -10.87 -9.72 -36.43
CA GLY A 303 -11.35 -8.36 -36.18
C GLY A 303 -11.62 -8.03 -34.70
N ALA A 304 -11.50 -9.00 -33.80
CA ALA A 304 -11.75 -8.77 -32.38
C ALA A 304 -10.63 -7.96 -31.70
N THR A 305 -11.00 -6.98 -30.90
CA THR A 305 -10.08 -6.26 -30.01
C THR A 305 -9.65 -7.13 -28.82
N ILE A 306 -8.56 -6.77 -28.16
CA ILE A 306 -7.98 -7.55 -27.06
C ILE A 306 -7.67 -6.69 -25.83
N TYR A 307 -7.10 -7.32 -24.81
CA TYR A 307 -6.72 -6.65 -23.55
C TYR A 307 -5.84 -5.41 -23.78
N ALA A 308 -4.79 -5.53 -24.62
CA ALA A 308 -3.86 -4.43 -24.86
C ALA A 308 -4.57 -3.18 -25.41
N THR A 309 -5.47 -3.34 -26.38
CA THR A 309 -6.26 -2.23 -26.93
C THR A 309 -7.11 -1.56 -25.88
N ARG A 310 -7.75 -2.37 -25.02
CA ARG A 310 -8.61 -1.85 -23.95
C ARG A 310 -7.82 -1.11 -22.90
N ASP A 311 -6.66 -1.62 -22.49
CA ASP A 311 -5.82 -0.99 -21.48
C ASP A 311 -5.17 0.31 -21.99
N LEU A 312 -4.76 0.34 -23.27
CA LEU A 312 -4.31 1.54 -23.96
C LEU A 312 -5.42 2.63 -23.99
N THR A 313 -6.64 2.21 -24.33
CA THR A 313 -7.82 3.09 -24.32
C THR A 313 -8.13 3.59 -22.92
N ALA A 314 -8.05 2.71 -21.91
CA ALA A 314 -8.29 3.06 -20.52
C ALA A 314 -7.26 4.08 -20.00
N ALA A 315 -5.98 3.92 -20.32
CA ALA A 315 -4.94 4.86 -19.91
C ALA A 315 -5.15 6.24 -20.51
N LEU A 316 -5.45 6.31 -21.81
CA LEU A 316 -5.73 7.59 -22.47
C LEU A 316 -6.98 8.28 -21.90
N TYR A 317 -8.04 7.49 -21.64
CA TYR A 317 -9.25 8.00 -21.00
C TYR A 317 -8.97 8.55 -19.60
N ARG A 318 -8.23 7.79 -18.78
CA ARG A 318 -7.85 8.19 -17.42
C ARG A 318 -7.01 9.47 -17.43
N GLN A 319 -6.05 9.59 -18.36
CA GLN A 319 -5.26 10.83 -18.49
C GLN A 319 -6.13 12.02 -18.88
N LYS A 320 -7.01 11.87 -19.87
CA LYS A 320 -7.93 12.94 -20.28
C LYS A 320 -8.93 13.36 -19.20
N THR A 321 -9.31 12.42 -18.32
CA THR A 321 -10.34 12.65 -17.30
C THR A 321 -9.76 13.17 -16.00
N TYR A 322 -8.62 12.65 -15.58
CA TYR A 322 -8.04 12.91 -14.25
C TYR A 322 -6.76 13.74 -14.29
N GLU A 323 -6.18 13.97 -15.47
CA GLU A 323 -4.92 14.73 -15.65
C GLU A 323 -3.83 14.29 -14.66
N PHE A 324 -3.66 12.95 -14.50
CA PHE A 324 -2.80 12.39 -13.46
C PHE A 324 -1.31 12.69 -13.68
N ASP A 325 -0.60 12.94 -12.58
CA ASP A 325 0.87 12.98 -12.53
C ASP A 325 1.47 11.57 -12.39
N LYS A 326 0.73 10.66 -11.74
CA LYS A 326 1.11 9.26 -11.59
C LYS A 326 -0.08 8.34 -11.83
N ALA A 327 0.19 7.16 -12.42
CA ALA A 327 -0.77 6.07 -12.52
C ALA A 327 -0.11 4.75 -12.09
N LEU A 328 -0.59 4.17 -10.99
CA LEU A 328 -0.07 2.94 -10.41
C LEU A 328 -1.00 1.78 -10.75
N TYR A 329 -0.45 0.71 -11.31
CA TYR A 329 -1.19 -0.52 -11.65
C TYR A 329 -0.75 -1.64 -10.71
N VAL A 330 -1.57 -1.93 -9.70
CA VAL A 330 -1.27 -2.95 -8.68
C VAL A 330 -1.76 -4.31 -9.17
N VAL A 331 -0.98 -4.94 -10.02
CA VAL A 331 -1.34 -6.16 -10.78
C VAL A 331 -0.25 -7.22 -10.65
N GLY A 332 -0.63 -8.49 -10.73
CA GLY A 332 0.29 -9.62 -10.59
C GLY A 332 1.46 -9.60 -11.60
N PRO A 333 2.60 -10.19 -11.24
CA PRO A 333 3.84 -10.12 -12.02
C PRO A 333 3.76 -10.86 -13.35
N GLU A 334 2.77 -11.74 -13.52
CA GLU A 334 2.55 -12.47 -14.77
C GLU A 334 2.20 -11.53 -15.94
N GLN A 335 1.76 -10.30 -15.65
CA GLN A 335 1.41 -9.30 -16.65
C GLN A 335 2.53 -8.29 -16.93
N SER A 336 3.74 -8.48 -16.39
CA SER A 336 4.83 -7.52 -16.54
C SER A 336 5.20 -7.25 -18.01
N LEU A 337 5.21 -8.26 -18.88
CA LEU A 337 5.45 -8.07 -20.31
C LEU A 337 4.35 -7.20 -20.94
N HIS A 338 3.09 -7.47 -20.63
CA HIS A 338 1.95 -6.70 -21.11
C HIS A 338 2.07 -5.21 -20.73
N PHE A 339 2.39 -4.91 -19.46
CA PHE A 339 2.59 -3.52 -19.02
C PHE A 339 3.76 -2.84 -19.73
N ASN A 340 4.87 -3.55 -19.92
CA ASN A 340 6.00 -3.01 -20.68
C ASN A 340 5.62 -2.68 -22.14
N GLN A 341 4.90 -3.58 -22.83
CA GLN A 341 4.41 -3.33 -24.19
C GLN A 341 3.45 -2.14 -24.22
N PHE A 342 2.49 -2.13 -23.34
CA PHE A 342 1.46 -1.11 -23.22
C PHE A 342 2.06 0.30 -22.97
N PHE A 343 2.98 0.45 -22.01
CA PHE A 343 3.66 1.72 -21.76
C PHE A 343 4.54 2.14 -22.96
N THR A 344 5.18 1.19 -23.61
CA THR A 344 6.03 1.47 -24.78
C THR A 344 5.20 1.96 -25.96
N VAL A 345 4.03 1.38 -26.23
CA VAL A 345 3.11 1.88 -27.28
C VAL A 345 2.71 3.33 -27.01
N LEU A 346 2.35 3.67 -25.78
CA LEU A 346 2.01 5.06 -25.40
C LEU A 346 3.21 6.02 -25.55
N LYS A 347 4.43 5.56 -25.24
CA LYS A 347 5.66 6.35 -25.47
C LYS A 347 5.92 6.59 -26.95
N LYS A 348 5.68 5.61 -27.81
CA LYS A 348 5.80 5.76 -29.28
C LYS A 348 4.82 6.79 -29.84
N LEU A 349 3.66 6.99 -29.18
CA LEU A 349 2.73 8.07 -29.49
C LEU A 349 3.20 9.45 -29.00
N GLY A 350 4.33 9.54 -28.31
CA GLY A 350 4.92 10.79 -27.84
C GLY A 350 4.27 11.36 -26.57
N TYR A 351 3.62 10.53 -25.77
CA TYR A 351 2.97 10.97 -24.53
C TYR A 351 3.96 11.03 -23.35
N ASP A 352 4.35 12.22 -22.91
CA ASP A 352 5.31 12.42 -21.81
C ASP A 352 4.76 11.94 -20.44
N TRP A 353 3.44 11.98 -20.23
CA TRP A 353 2.79 11.54 -18.99
C TRP A 353 2.98 10.04 -18.69
N VAL A 354 3.41 9.26 -19.67
CA VAL A 354 3.71 7.82 -19.50
C VAL A 354 4.86 7.60 -18.51
N ASP A 355 5.76 8.57 -18.35
CA ASP A 355 6.84 8.49 -17.36
C ASP A 355 6.33 8.47 -15.91
N GLY A 356 5.09 8.91 -15.68
CA GLY A 356 4.38 8.79 -14.41
C GLY A 356 3.65 7.46 -14.20
N MET A 357 3.61 6.57 -15.19
CA MET A 357 2.93 5.28 -15.10
C MET A 357 3.87 4.20 -14.58
N GLU A 358 3.38 3.39 -13.66
CA GLU A 358 4.17 2.32 -13.05
C GLU A 358 3.33 1.06 -12.83
N HIS A 359 3.87 -0.09 -13.26
CA HIS A 359 3.37 -1.40 -12.85
C HIS A 359 3.94 -1.71 -11.47
N VAL A 360 3.07 -1.96 -10.50
CA VAL A 360 3.40 -2.31 -9.11
C VAL A 360 3.13 -3.81 -8.90
N PRO A 361 4.04 -4.69 -9.30
CA PRO A 361 3.87 -6.13 -9.17
C PRO A 361 4.05 -6.58 -7.72
N PHE A 362 3.52 -7.77 -7.40
CA PHE A 362 3.60 -8.37 -6.07
C PHE A 362 3.70 -9.90 -6.14
N GLY A 363 4.28 -10.53 -5.10
CA GLY A 363 4.40 -11.98 -4.99
C GLY A 363 3.07 -12.68 -4.66
N PHE A 364 3.09 -14.00 -4.50
CA PHE A 364 1.91 -14.82 -4.29
C PHE A 364 1.67 -15.13 -2.82
N ILE A 365 0.40 -15.39 -2.46
CA ILE A 365 0.06 -16.05 -1.21
C ILE A 365 0.17 -17.56 -1.42
N LEU A 366 0.94 -18.20 -0.55
CA LEU A 366 1.19 -19.64 -0.55
C LEU A 366 0.50 -20.28 0.65
N LYS A 367 0.11 -21.55 0.49
CA LYS A 367 -0.27 -22.44 1.57
C LYS A 367 0.48 -23.75 1.39
N ASP A 368 1.22 -24.15 2.41
CA ASP A 368 2.10 -25.33 2.36
C ASP A 368 3.10 -25.25 1.17
N GLY A 369 3.66 -24.08 0.93
CA GLY A 369 4.60 -23.80 -0.15
C GLY A 369 4.00 -23.84 -1.56
N LYS A 370 2.68 -23.89 -1.72
CA LYS A 370 1.99 -23.93 -3.02
C LYS A 370 1.12 -22.70 -3.23
N LYS A 371 1.16 -22.15 -4.46
CA LYS A 371 0.31 -21.02 -4.84
C LYS A 371 -1.17 -21.39 -4.62
N MET A 372 -1.89 -20.52 -3.93
CA MET A 372 -3.34 -20.60 -3.77
C MET A 372 -4.01 -20.26 -5.11
N SER A 373 -4.25 -21.28 -5.93
CA SER A 373 -4.72 -21.14 -7.31
C SER A 373 -6.16 -21.57 -7.46
N THR A 374 -6.92 -20.82 -8.25
CA THR A 374 -8.32 -21.11 -8.65
C THR A 374 -8.46 -22.26 -9.65
N ARG A 375 -7.37 -22.80 -10.24
CA ARG A 375 -7.41 -23.74 -11.37
C ARG A 375 -7.79 -25.19 -11.02
N LYS A 376 -7.83 -25.58 -9.74
CA LYS A 376 -8.09 -26.97 -9.30
C LYS A 376 -9.27 -27.13 -8.34
N GLY A 377 -10.26 -26.23 -8.37
CA GLY A 377 -11.48 -26.38 -7.57
C GLY A 377 -11.31 -26.24 -6.05
N ARG A 378 -10.13 -25.81 -5.57
CA ARG A 378 -9.86 -25.46 -4.17
C ARG A 378 -9.58 -23.98 -4.05
N ILE A 379 -10.64 -23.18 -4.19
CA ILE A 379 -10.58 -21.73 -3.92
C ILE A 379 -10.77 -21.55 -2.42
N ILE A 380 -9.84 -20.87 -1.79
CA ILE A 380 -10.05 -20.38 -0.43
C ILE A 380 -10.69 -18.99 -0.57
N LEU A 381 -11.93 -18.89 -0.12
CA LEU A 381 -12.68 -17.63 -0.14
C LEU A 381 -12.07 -16.68 0.89
N LEU A 382 -11.89 -15.43 0.51
CA LEU A 382 -11.37 -14.42 1.42
C LEU A 382 -12.30 -14.20 2.61
N GLU A 383 -13.61 -14.19 2.37
CA GLU A 383 -14.60 -14.03 3.42
C GLU A 383 -14.48 -15.11 4.50
N GLU A 384 -14.41 -16.39 4.12
CA GLU A 384 -14.26 -17.50 5.07
C GLU A 384 -12.99 -17.34 5.94
N VAL A 385 -11.92 -16.84 5.34
CA VAL A 385 -10.67 -16.55 6.07
C VAL A 385 -10.83 -15.40 7.05
N LEU A 386 -11.52 -14.34 6.66
CA LEU A 386 -11.76 -13.20 7.54
C LEU A 386 -12.70 -13.56 8.69
N GLU A 387 -13.75 -14.33 8.44
CA GLU A 387 -14.66 -14.84 9.47
C GLU A 387 -13.92 -15.76 10.47
N GLU A 388 -13.08 -16.68 9.98
CA GLU A 388 -12.25 -17.53 10.84
C GLU A 388 -11.26 -16.70 11.66
N ALA A 389 -10.63 -15.69 11.07
CA ALA A 389 -9.72 -14.78 11.78
C ALA A 389 -10.43 -14.01 12.89
N VAL A 390 -11.63 -13.50 12.63
CA VAL A 390 -12.47 -12.79 13.61
C VAL A 390 -12.87 -13.74 14.76
N ALA A 391 -13.35 -14.93 14.45
CA ALA A 391 -13.74 -15.92 15.47
C ALA A 391 -12.57 -16.32 16.38
N LEU A 392 -11.38 -16.53 15.81
CA LEU A 392 -10.17 -16.83 16.60
C LEU A 392 -9.71 -15.62 17.43
N ALA A 393 -9.83 -14.40 16.89
CA ALA A 393 -9.54 -13.18 17.65
C ALA A 393 -10.50 -13.01 18.82
N GLU A 394 -11.80 -13.27 18.64
CA GLU A 394 -12.80 -13.21 19.69
C GLU A 394 -12.51 -14.21 20.81
N GLN A 395 -12.15 -15.46 20.45
CA GLN A 395 -11.74 -16.46 21.44
C GLN A 395 -10.51 -16.00 22.24
N ASN A 396 -9.48 -15.47 21.59
CA ASN A 396 -8.28 -14.95 22.26
C ASN A 396 -8.59 -13.78 23.20
N ILE A 397 -9.51 -12.90 22.82
CA ILE A 397 -9.96 -11.76 23.64
C ILE A 397 -10.75 -12.26 24.85
N GLU A 398 -11.68 -13.22 24.66
CA GLU A 398 -12.45 -13.81 25.75
C GLU A 398 -11.56 -14.45 26.81
N GLU A 399 -10.49 -15.13 26.40
CA GLU A 399 -9.54 -15.75 27.32
C GLU A 399 -8.72 -14.73 28.13
N LYS A 400 -8.35 -13.59 27.51
CA LYS A 400 -7.43 -12.60 28.12
C LYS A 400 -8.17 -11.47 28.82
N ASN A 401 -9.28 -11.01 28.26
CA ASN A 401 -10.07 -9.89 28.76
C ASN A 401 -11.58 -10.16 28.66
N PRO A 402 -12.13 -11.09 29.48
CA PRO A 402 -13.54 -11.48 29.41
C PRO A 402 -14.52 -10.33 29.67
N ASN A 403 -14.08 -9.22 30.27
CA ASN A 403 -14.91 -8.07 30.62
C ASN A 403 -14.89 -6.94 29.60
N LEU A 404 -14.24 -7.12 28.46
CA LEU A 404 -14.22 -6.12 27.39
C LEU A 404 -15.64 -5.87 26.86
N LYS A 405 -16.08 -4.60 26.84
CA LYS A 405 -17.47 -4.23 26.52
C LYS A 405 -17.84 -4.39 25.05
N GLN A 406 -16.89 -4.16 24.15
CA GLN A 406 -17.09 -4.16 22.68
C GLN A 406 -16.33 -5.32 22.02
N LYS A 407 -16.44 -6.53 22.57
CA LYS A 407 -15.65 -7.68 22.12
C LYS A 407 -15.78 -7.97 20.63
N GLU A 408 -17.01 -8.01 20.13
CA GLU A 408 -17.29 -8.32 18.72
C GLU A 408 -16.60 -7.32 17.78
N GLU A 409 -16.67 -6.01 18.10
CA GLU A 409 -16.03 -4.97 17.30
C GLU A 409 -14.52 -5.05 17.36
N VAL A 410 -13.96 -5.21 18.56
CA VAL A 410 -12.50 -5.38 18.73
C VAL A 410 -12.03 -6.67 18.07
N ALA A 411 -12.80 -7.76 18.12
CA ALA A 411 -12.47 -9.01 17.44
C ALA A 411 -12.41 -8.83 15.92
N LYS A 412 -13.30 -8.06 15.32
CA LYS A 412 -13.24 -7.70 13.89
C LYS A 412 -11.98 -6.91 13.57
N GLN A 413 -11.71 -5.83 14.33
CA GLN A 413 -10.54 -4.99 14.15
C GLN A 413 -9.23 -5.79 14.26
N VAL A 414 -9.16 -6.71 15.22
CA VAL A 414 -7.98 -7.56 15.46
C VAL A 414 -7.85 -8.66 14.42
N GLY A 415 -8.93 -9.38 14.13
CA GLY A 415 -8.92 -10.50 13.19
C GLY A 415 -8.61 -10.05 11.76
N ILE A 416 -9.35 -9.06 11.27
CA ILE A 416 -9.13 -8.48 9.93
C ILE A 416 -7.77 -7.79 9.87
N GLY A 417 -7.43 -7.00 10.89
CA GLY A 417 -6.13 -6.33 10.98
C GLY A 417 -4.95 -7.28 10.97
N ALA A 418 -5.08 -8.46 11.58
CA ALA A 418 -4.03 -9.49 11.57
C ALA A 418 -3.75 -10.02 10.16
N VAL A 419 -4.80 -10.27 9.37
CA VAL A 419 -4.69 -10.75 7.99
C VAL A 419 -4.06 -9.67 7.10
N ILE A 420 -4.54 -8.42 7.17
CA ILE A 420 -4.02 -7.29 6.41
C ILE A 420 -2.55 -7.01 6.75
N PHE A 421 -2.24 -6.92 8.03
CA PHE A 421 -0.88 -6.62 8.49
C PHE A 421 0.12 -7.70 8.10
N HIS A 422 -0.28 -8.97 8.18
CA HIS A 422 0.58 -10.08 7.76
C HIS A 422 0.93 -10.02 6.27
N ASP A 423 0.01 -9.59 5.43
CA ASP A 423 0.28 -9.36 4.01
C ASP A 423 1.28 -8.19 3.85
N LEU A 424 0.97 -7.04 4.42
CA LEU A 424 1.69 -5.78 4.19
C LEU A 424 3.02 -5.65 4.96
N LYS A 425 3.32 -6.52 5.93
CA LYS A 425 4.62 -6.50 6.62
C LYS A 425 5.79 -7.02 5.77
N ASN A 426 5.48 -7.80 4.74
CA ASN A 426 6.46 -8.36 3.83
C ASN A 426 6.68 -7.43 2.65
N GLU A 427 7.89 -7.40 2.12
CA GLU A 427 8.17 -6.70 0.86
C GLU A 427 7.26 -7.26 -0.23
N ARG A 428 6.58 -6.36 -0.97
CA ARG A 428 5.50 -6.74 -1.89
C ARG A 428 5.88 -7.81 -2.91
N MET A 429 7.15 -7.88 -3.32
CA MET A 429 7.64 -8.90 -4.28
C MET A 429 7.84 -10.29 -3.65
N HIS A 430 7.88 -10.40 -2.34
CA HIS A 430 8.04 -11.68 -1.68
C HIS A 430 6.73 -12.48 -1.66
N ASN A 431 6.85 -13.78 -1.81
CA ASN A 431 5.74 -14.69 -1.55
C ASN A 431 5.47 -14.78 -0.05
N ILE A 432 4.22 -14.96 0.32
CA ILE A 432 3.77 -14.98 1.72
C ILE A 432 3.17 -16.34 2.04
N GLU A 433 3.66 -16.98 3.09
CA GLU A 433 3.05 -18.22 3.61
C GLU A 433 1.87 -17.86 4.53
N PHE A 434 0.70 -18.40 4.21
CA PHE A 434 -0.54 -18.14 4.93
C PHE A 434 -0.67 -19.05 6.17
N SER A 435 -0.84 -18.44 7.36
CA SER A 435 -1.09 -19.13 8.62
C SER A 435 -1.83 -18.23 9.59
N LEU A 436 -3.14 -18.46 9.79
CA LEU A 436 -3.95 -17.69 10.74
C LEU A 436 -3.40 -17.77 12.17
N GLU A 437 -2.93 -18.94 12.60
CA GLU A 437 -2.33 -19.10 13.93
C GLU A 437 -1.15 -18.14 14.16
N ASN A 438 -0.29 -17.98 13.15
CA ASN A 438 0.86 -17.07 13.26
C ASN A 438 0.47 -15.59 13.13
N MET A 439 -0.57 -15.29 12.36
CA MET A 439 -1.07 -13.92 12.16
C MET A 439 -1.67 -13.33 13.43
N LEU A 440 -2.37 -14.16 14.23
CA LEU A 440 -3.11 -13.74 15.41
C LEU A 440 -2.32 -13.77 16.71
N LYS A 441 -1.02 -14.04 16.67
CA LYS A 441 -0.15 -13.96 17.85
C LYS A 441 -0.01 -12.51 18.34
N PHE A 442 -0.09 -12.33 19.67
CA PHE A 442 0.14 -11.04 20.33
C PHE A 442 1.62 -10.75 20.62
N GLU A 443 2.50 -11.53 20.03
CA GLU A 443 3.95 -11.43 20.15
C GLU A 443 4.59 -11.54 18.77
N GLY A 444 5.79 -11.00 18.63
CA GLY A 444 6.52 -11.00 17.37
C GLY A 444 6.08 -9.91 16.41
N GLU A 445 6.24 -10.17 15.11
CA GLU A 445 5.96 -9.18 14.05
C GLU A 445 4.53 -9.33 13.52
N THR A 446 3.53 -8.98 14.32
CA THR A 446 2.10 -9.17 13.98
C THR A 446 1.30 -7.89 14.13
N GLY A 447 0.17 -7.78 13.43
CA GLY A 447 -0.81 -6.69 13.60
C GLY A 447 -1.31 -6.60 15.05
N PRO A 448 -1.80 -7.73 15.63
CA PRO A 448 -2.25 -7.76 17.03
C PRO A 448 -1.21 -7.29 18.04
N TYR A 449 0.09 -7.50 17.81
CA TYR A 449 1.15 -6.98 18.67
C TYR A 449 1.19 -5.44 18.65
N VAL A 450 1.07 -4.82 17.47
CA VAL A 450 1.05 -3.35 17.33
C VAL A 450 -0.24 -2.77 17.90
N GLN A 451 -1.39 -3.37 17.60
CA GLN A 451 -2.71 -2.98 18.13
C GLN A 451 -2.75 -3.06 19.66
N TYR A 452 -2.22 -4.14 20.23
CA TYR A 452 -2.12 -4.30 21.69
C TYR A 452 -1.19 -3.26 22.32
N THR A 453 -0.10 -2.88 21.65
CA THR A 453 0.79 -1.82 22.14
C THR A 453 0.08 -0.46 22.14
N HIS A 454 -0.72 -0.16 21.10
CA HIS A 454 -1.57 1.02 21.05
C HIS A 454 -2.59 1.03 22.19
N ALA A 455 -3.35 -0.05 22.36
CA ALA A 455 -4.35 -0.18 23.44
C ALA A 455 -3.73 -0.05 24.85
N ARG A 456 -2.52 -0.59 25.05
CA ARG A 456 -1.74 -0.43 26.29
C ARG A 456 -1.41 1.03 26.56
N ALA A 457 -0.93 1.78 25.56
CA ALA A 457 -0.63 3.20 25.69
C ALA A 457 -1.92 4.00 26.01
N CYS A 458 -3.02 3.72 25.34
CA CYS A 458 -4.33 4.30 25.64
C CYS A 458 -4.79 3.99 27.09
N SER A 459 -4.57 2.76 27.56
CA SER A 459 -4.91 2.37 28.94
C SER A 459 -4.13 3.14 30.01
N ILE A 460 -2.87 3.51 29.73
CA ILE A 460 -2.08 4.35 30.62
C ILE A 460 -2.70 5.75 30.72
N LEU A 461 -3.07 6.32 29.57
CA LEU A 461 -3.61 7.68 29.49
C LEU A 461 -5.00 7.79 30.17
N ARG A 462 -5.83 6.76 30.11
CA ARG A 462 -7.13 6.75 30.80
C ARG A 462 -7.06 6.81 32.33
N LYS A 463 -5.91 6.53 32.93
CA LYS A 463 -5.72 6.59 34.37
C LYS A 463 -5.42 8.01 34.86
N GLU A 464 -5.11 8.91 33.96
CA GLU A 464 -4.70 10.27 34.28
C GLU A 464 -5.44 11.28 33.40
N SER A 465 -5.76 12.43 33.96
CA SER A 465 -6.32 13.57 33.23
C SER A 465 -5.20 14.60 33.03
N VAL A 466 -4.62 14.65 31.83
CA VAL A 466 -3.50 15.56 31.54
C VAL A 466 -3.86 16.51 30.40
N GLU A 467 -3.64 17.81 30.66
CA GLU A 467 -3.64 18.86 29.64
C GLU A 467 -2.20 19.20 29.27
N PHE A 468 -1.83 19.00 28.01
CA PHE A 468 -0.46 19.17 27.52
C PHE A 468 -0.13 20.58 27.01
N GLU A 469 -1.09 21.52 27.01
CA GLU A 469 -0.96 22.80 26.30
C GLU A 469 0.15 23.73 26.82
N THR A 470 0.56 23.60 28.07
CA THR A 470 1.54 24.50 28.71
C THR A 470 2.84 23.83 29.15
N CYS A 471 3.00 22.54 28.92
CA CYS A 471 4.12 21.76 29.42
C CYS A 471 5.41 21.97 28.61
N THR A 472 6.55 21.95 29.29
CA THR A 472 7.87 21.75 28.67
C THR A 472 8.27 20.31 28.91
N PHE A 473 8.56 19.57 27.84
CA PHE A 473 8.84 18.14 27.94
C PHE A 473 10.34 17.89 28.04
N ALA A 474 10.76 17.22 29.08
CA ALA A 474 12.15 16.86 29.32
C ALA A 474 12.27 15.34 29.54
N LEU A 475 12.81 14.63 28.58
CA LEU A 475 13.09 13.20 28.65
C LEU A 475 14.59 12.97 28.49
N LYS A 476 15.20 12.26 29.46
CA LYS A 476 16.66 12.12 29.57
C LYS A 476 17.17 10.70 29.41
N ASP A 477 16.31 9.71 29.74
CA ASP A 477 16.68 8.31 29.73
C ASP A 477 16.81 7.73 28.30
N ASP A 478 17.57 6.66 28.15
CA ASP A 478 17.86 6.03 26.86
C ASP A 478 16.63 5.36 26.22
N TYR A 479 15.68 4.92 27.04
CA TYR A 479 14.48 4.24 26.55
C TYR A 479 13.52 5.25 25.92
N SER A 480 13.24 6.36 26.61
CA SER A 480 12.41 7.44 26.05
C SER A 480 13.06 8.06 24.81
N TRP A 481 14.37 8.27 24.84
CA TRP A 481 15.13 8.79 23.70
C TRP A 481 15.02 7.89 22.46
N SER A 482 15.05 6.57 22.64
CA SER A 482 14.86 5.62 21.54
C SER A 482 13.49 5.76 20.89
N VAL A 483 12.44 5.96 21.68
CA VAL A 483 11.08 6.20 21.16
C VAL A 483 11.00 7.55 20.42
N VAL A 484 11.50 8.64 21.04
CA VAL A 484 11.49 9.98 20.42
C VAL A 484 12.19 9.99 19.06
N LYS A 485 13.34 9.31 18.94
CA LYS A 485 14.07 9.17 17.67
C LYS A 485 13.22 8.51 16.58
N LEU A 486 12.44 7.49 16.94
CA LEU A 486 11.53 6.82 16.00
C LEU A 486 10.35 7.72 15.61
N LEU A 487 9.69 8.32 16.59
CA LEU A 487 8.55 9.23 16.32
C LEU A 487 8.96 10.34 15.34
N ASN A 488 10.13 10.93 15.50
CA ASN A 488 10.63 11.99 14.61
C ASN A 488 10.90 11.53 13.16
N LYS A 489 11.03 10.22 12.90
CA LYS A 489 11.27 9.67 11.56
C LYS A 489 9.99 9.48 10.75
N PHE A 490 8.81 9.54 11.35
CA PHE A 490 7.56 9.17 10.72
C PHE A 490 7.31 9.87 9.36
N PRO A 491 7.48 11.21 9.22
CA PRO A 491 7.27 11.87 7.93
C PRO A 491 8.17 11.32 6.80
N GLN A 492 9.43 11.01 7.10
CA GLN A 492 10.36 10.44 6.10
C GLN A 492 10.04 8.98 5.76
N VAL A 493 9.50 8.24 6.73
CA VAL A 493 9.07 6.85 6.49
C VAL A 493 7.90 6.83 5.50
N ILE A 494 6.95 7.76 5.64
CA ILE A 494 5.81 7.90 4.71
C ILE A 494 6.31 8.27 3.31
N GLU A 495 7.19 9.26 3.19
CA GLU A 495 7.81 9.64 1.93
C GLU A 495 8.56 8.46 1.27
N ALA A 496 9.33 7.71 2.06
CA ALA A 496 10.07 6.55 1.56
C ALA A 496 9.13 5.42 1.11
N ALA A 497 8.01 5.19 1.81
CA ALA A 497 7.01 4.21 1.43
C ALA A 497 6.33 4.58 0.11
N PHE A 498 5.98 5.85 -0.08
CA PHE A 498 5.42 6.38 -1.33
C PHE A 498 6.39 6.23 -2.50
N ASN A 499 7.63 6.72 -2.35
CA ASN A 499 8.61 6.72 -3.43
C ASN A 499 9.00 5.30 -3.89
N LYS A 500 8.86 4.30 -3.03
CA LYS A 500 9.15 2.89 -3.34
C LYS A 500 7.90 2.09 -3.73
N ASN A 501 6.71 2.67 -3.62
CA ASN A 501 5.44 1.96 -3.67
C ASN A 501 5.43 0.72 -2.76
N GLU A 502 5.92 0.88 -1.50
CA GLU A 502 6.23 -0.24 -0.61
C GLU A 502 5.61 -0.06 0.79
N PRO A 503 4.37 -0.56 1.01
CA PRO A 503 3.69 -0.49 2.31
C PRO A 503 4.46 -1.13 3.46
N SER A 504 5.29 -2.15 3.20
CA SER A 504 6.08 -2.82 4.25
C SER A 504 7.05 -1.88 4.96
N THR A 505 7.39 -0.75 4.36
CA THR A 505 8.16 0.33 5.00
C THR A 505 7.42 0.89 6.23
N ILE A 506 6.10 1.08 6.12
CA ILE A 506 5.26 1.52 7.24
C ILE A 506 5.11 0.39 8.27
N SER A 507 4.86 -0.85 7.82
CA SER A 507 4.68 -1.99 8.73
C SER A 507 5.91 -2.24 9.59
N LYS A 508 7.11 -2.22 9.02
CA LYS A 508 8.39 -2.34 9.74
C LYS A 508 8.56 -1.20 10.75
N TYR A 509 8.22 0.02 10.36
CA TYR A 509 8.33 1.18 11.21
C TYR A 509 7.39 1.14 12.43
N VAL A 510 6.12 0.80 12.27
CA VAL A 510 5.19 0.70 13.41
C VAL A 510 5.58 -0.44 14.37
N LEU A 511 6.17 -1.51 13.86
CA LEU A 511 6.76 -2.57 14.69
C LEU A 511 7.95 -2.04 15.52
N ASP A 512 8.85 -1.27 14.92
CA ASP A 512 9.99 -0.67 15.64
C ASP A 512 9.49 0.28 16.74
N VAL A 513 8.48 1.11 16.46
CA VAL A 513 7.86 2.00 17.45
C VAL A 513 7.24 1.19 18.59
N ALA A 514 6.47 0.14 18.26
CA ALA A 514 5.83 -0.72 19.24
C ALA A 514 6.86 -1.44 20.13
N GLN A 515 7.93 -1.96 19.57
CA GLN A 515 9.03 -2.61 20.30
C GLN A 515 9.74 -1.63 21.22
N ALA A 516 10.08 -0.44 20.72
CA ALA A 516 10.74 0.60 21.52
C ALA A 516 9.85 1.07 22.67
N PHE A 517 8.54 1.27 22.43
CA PHE A 517 7.61 1.67 23.48
C PHE A 517 7.38 0.55 24.51
N ASN A 518 7.28 -0.70 24.11
CA ASN A 518 7.14 -1.82 25.05
C ASN A 518 8.41 -1.99 25.90
N LYS A 519 9.60 -1.74 25.33
CA LYS A 519 10.86 -1.72 26.10
C LYS A 519 10.90 -0.56 27.08
N TYR A 520 10.46 0.63 26.66
CA TYR A 520 10.32 1.80 27.53
C TYR A 520 9.34 1.51 28.68
N TYR A 521 8.15 1.01 28.39
CA TYR A 521 7.11 0.66 29.36
C TYR A 521 7.61 -0.36 30.41
N GLY A 522 8.43 -1.33 30.01
CA GLY A 522 8.99 -2.35 30.92
C GLY A 522 10.11 -1.84 31.84
N ASN A 523 10.72 -0.70 31.52
CA ASN A 523 11.88 -0.18 32.26
C ASN A 523 11.62 1.15 32.97
N VAL A 524 10.60 1.90 32.58
CA VAL A 524 10.27 3.23 33.11
C VAL A 524 8.88 3.23 33.74
N ARG A 525 8.77 3.73 34.98
CA ARG A 525 7.49 3.88 35.66
C ARG A 525 6.80 5.16 35.17
N ILE A 526 5.97 5.04 34.11
CA ILE A 526 5.34 6.18 33.43
C ILE A 526 4.49 7.02 34.40
N LEU A 527 3.76 6.38 35.31
CA LEU A 527 2.84 7.03 36.27
C LEU A 527 3.51 7.43 37.59
N GLU A 528 4.85 7.35 37.71
CA GLU A 528 5.53 7.78 38.91
C GLU A 528 5.44 9.29 39.12
N GLU A 529 5.02 9.71 40.32
CA GLU A 529 4.87 11.13 40.68
C GLU A 529 6.22 11.81 40.81
N ASN A 530 6.66 12.52 39.80
CA ASN A 530 7.81 13.39 39.77
C ASN A 530 7.72 14.39 38.61
N GLU A 531 8.72 15.25 38.47
CA GLU A 531 8.76 16.32 37.45
C GLU A 531 8.69 15.81 36.00
N GLU A 532 9.00 14.55 35.72
CA GLU A 532 9.00 13.97 34.38
C GLU A 532 7.66 13.29 34.04
N LYS A 533 6.69 13.16 34.97
CA LYS A 533 5.43 12.43 34.76
C LYS A 533 4.68 12.95 33.54
N GLU A 534 4.53 14.26 33.41
CA GLU A 534 3.83 14.87 32.26
C GLU A 534 4.54 14.59 30.95
N SER A 535 5.89 14.64 30.92
CA SER A 535 6.69 14.31 29.76
C SER A 535 6.52 12.84 29.34
N ARG A 536 6.45 11.92 30.32
CA ARG A 536 6.22 10.50 30.05
C ARG A 536 4.80 10.21 29.53
N LEU A 537 3.81 10.90 30.05
CA LEU A 537 2.42 10.81 29.54
C LEU A 537 2.30 11.40 28.14
N ALA A 538 2.96 12.53 27.86
CA ALA A 538 3.02 13.11 26.52
C ALA A 538 3.68 12.15 25.51
N LEU A 539 4.77 11.47 25.93
CA LEU A 539 5.39 10.44 25.09
C LEU A 539 4.41 9.29 24.80
N ALA A 540 3.70 8.78 25.82
CA ALA A 540 2.71 7.72 25.62
C ALA A 540 1.60 8.15 24.66
N TYR A 541 1.10 9.38 24.81
CA TYR A 541 0.09 9.94 23.90
C TYR A 541 0.63 10.05 22.45
N THR A 542 1.81 10.59 22.25
CA THR A 542 2.39 10.72 20.90
C THR A 542 2.65 9.38 20.24
N VAL A 543 2.92 8.33 21.01
CA VAL A 543 2.99 6.95 20.52
C VAL A 543 1.61 6.47 20.03
N THR A 544 0.52 6.76 20.78
CA THR A 544 -0.82 6.37 20.29
C THR A 544 -1.15 7.04 18.96
N VAL A 545 -0.83 8.33 18.81
CA VAL A 545 -1.05 9.06 17.55
C VAL A 545 -0.32 8.40 16.39
N VAL A 546 0.98 8.13 16.55
CA VAL A 546 1.81 7.59 15.46
C VAL A 546 1.47 6.13 15.14
N LEU A 547 1.18 5.29 16.14
CA LEU A 547 0.77 3.90 15.88
C LEU A 547 -0.59 3.83 15.21
N LYS A 548 -1.56 4.63 15.66
CA LYS A 548 -2.91 4.71 15.06
C LYS A 548 -2.83 5.14 13.60
N GLU A 549 -2.09 6.21 13.32
CA GLU A 549 -1.93 6.72 11.95
C GLU A 549 -1.14 5.74 11.08
N GLY A 550 -0.06 5.15 11.58
CA GLY A 550 0.70 4.15 10.83
C GLY A 550 -0.12 2.89 10.49
N LEU A 551 -0.97 2.43 11.41
CA LEU A 551 -1.91 1.33 11.14
C LEU A 551 -2.98 1.76 10.12
N ARG A 552 -3.54 2.99 10.21
CA ARG A 552 -4.49 3.53 9.23
C ARG A 552 -3.91 3.55 7.81
N LEU A 553 -2.64 3.95 7.66
CA LEU A 553 -1.96 3.93 6.36
C LEU A 553 -1.86 2.54 5.75
N LEU A 554 -1.93 1.49 6.57
CA LEU A 554 -1.99 0.09 6.13
C LEU A 554 -3.43 -0.42 5.93
N GLY A 555 -4.45 0.36 6.25
CA GLY A 555 -5.84 -0.10 6.27
C GLY A 555 -6.16 -0.98 7.49
N VAL A 556 -5.42 -0.84 8.59
CA VAL A 556 -5.61 -1.57 9.84
C VAL A 556 -6.16 -0.63 10.91
N GLU A 557 -7.23 -1.04 11.56
CA GLU A 557 -7.80 -0.28 12.66
C GLU A 557 -7.00 -0.45 13.97
N ALA A 558 -7.00 0.57 14.80
CA ALA A 558 -6.27 0.61 16.07
C ALA A 558 -7.22 0.69 17.26
N PRO A 559 -7.64 -0.45 17.86
CA PRO A 559 -8.51 -0.44 19.03
C PRO A 559 -7.84 0.26 20.21
N GLU A 560 -8.63 1.00 20.98
CA GLU A 560 -8.13 1.67 22.20
C GLU A 560 -8.13 0.73 23.42
N GLU A 561 -8.88 -0.37 23.35
CA GLU A 561 -8.96 -1.42 24.37
C GLU A 561 -8.89 -2.80 23.72
N MET A 562 -8.20 -3.70 24.37
CA MET A 562 -8.10 -5.09 23.93
C MET A 562 -8.12 -6.05 25.13
#